data_d64d5e72d38681670ff963400369a1fa
#
_entry.id   d64d5e72d38681670ff963400369a1fa
#
_cell.length_a   1.000
_cell.length_b   1.000
_cell.length_c   1.000
_cell.angle_alpha   90.00
_cell.angle_beta   90.00
_cell.angle_gamma   90.00
#
_symmetry.space_group_name_H-M   'P 1'
#
loop_
_entity.id
_entity.type
_entity.pdbx_description
1 polymer ?
#
loop_
_entity_poly.entity_id
_entity_poly.type
_entity_poly.pdbx_seq_one_letter_code
_entity_poly.pdbx_strand_id
1 'polypeptide(L)'
;NPITSSMSKYYEKTKSSYSKDIDHLITFNRNGLWIKENFEDKQRIISAGKPEGKNLVDVKIFHLDKDSNLIEKIVSKKADISTNQWILSEVIIFKTMNDLLQSEKLGTIKINSIYDYEKITNLFKNFDTMSFFDLVINYNNLIKSGYDKSFLNQSLHTSLSLPFFLLLMTGLSSILTMNTLKKSNNFKFIIA
;
A
#
# COMPACT_ATOMS: atom_id res chain seq x y z
N ASN A 1 -3.23 -13.70 -13.25
CA ASN A 1 -4.09 -14.85 -13.58
C ASN A 1 -5.44 -14.66 -12.86
N PRO A 2 -6.59 -14.58 -13.60
CA PRO A 2 -7.90 -14.30 -12.98
C PRO A 2 -8.33 -15.39 -11.96
N ILE A 3 -7.90 -16.62 -12.14
CA ILE A 3 -8.24 -17.74 -11.25
C ILE A 3 -7.55 -17.59 -9.88
N THR A 4 -6.26 -17.30 -9.88
CA THR A 4 -5.50 -17.07 -8.62
C THR A 4 -6.02 -15.85 -7.88
N SER A 5 -6.38 -14.80 -8.58
CA SER A 5 -6.97 -13.60 -7.99
C SER A 5 -8.34 -13.89 -7.34
N SER A 6 -9.20 -14.69 -8.01
CA SER A 6 -10.51 -15.08 -7.47
C SER A 6 -10.39 -15.97 -6.24
N MET A 7 -9.47 -16.93 -6.23
CA MET A 7 -9.22 -17.78 -5.04
C MET A 7 -8.64 -16.99 -3.87
N SER A 8 -7.69 -16.08 -4.13
CA SER A 8 -7.15 -15.21 -3.10
C SER A 8 -8.23 -14.34 -2.46
N LYS A 9 -9.14 -13.78 -3.28
CA LYS A 9 -10.29 -13.00 -2.79
C LYS A 9 -11.26 -13.84 -1.93
N TYR A 10 -11.56 -15.05 -2.38
CA TYR A 10 -12.44 -15.94 -1.61
C TYR A 10 -11.83 -16.25 -0.24
N TYR A 11 -10.54 -16.52 -0.20
CA TYR A 11 -9.80 -16.73 1.05
C TYR A 11 -9.86 -15.50 1.96
N GLU A 12 -9.56 -14.31 1.43
CA GLU A 12 -9.59 -13.05 2.21
C GLU A 12 -11.01 -12.72 2.70
N LYS A 13 -12.04 -12.92 1.86
CA LYS A 13 -13.43 -12.73 2.26
C LYS A 13 -13.84 -13.67 3.38
N THR A 14 -13.42 -14.93 3.30
CA THR A 14 -13.69 -15.91 4.35
C THR A 14 -12.94 -15.57 5.63
N LYS A 15 -11.67 -15.16 5.54
CA LYS A 15 -10.86 -14.72 6.67
C LYS A 15 -11.43 -13.48 7.35
N SER A 16 -11.87 -12.48 6.58
CA SER A 16 -12.47 -11.26 7.13
C SER A 16 -13.81 -11.50 7.83
N SER A 17 -14.58 -12.52 7.41
CA SER A 17 -15.84 -12.89 8.09
C SER A 17 -15.61 -13.53 9.47
N TYR A 18 -14.43 -14.10 9.72
CA TYR A 18 -14.02 -14.63 11.02
C TYR A 18 -13.25 -13.65 11.90
N SER A 19 -12.76 -12.55 11.32
CA SER A 19 -12.06 -11.49 12.03
C SER A 19 -13.07 -10.39 12.39
N LYS A 20 -13.31 -10.20 13.69
CA LYS A 20 -14.18 -9.12 14.22
C LYS A 20 -13.55 -7.72 14.17
N ASP A 21 -12.46 -7.53 13.40
CA ASP A 21 -11.68 -6.30 13.36
C ASP A 21 -12.26 -5.28 12.36
N ILE A 22 -13.49 -4.85 12.57
CA ILE A 22 -14.13 -3.78 11.77
C ILE A 22 -13.61 -2.37 12.16
N ASP A 23 -12.98 -2.23 13.32
CA ASP A 23 -12.52 -0.92 13.84
C ASP A 23 -11.13 -0.49 13.40
N HIS A 24 -10.42 -1.31 12.63
CA HIS A 24 -9.05 -1.04 12.23
C HIS A 24 -8.96 -0.86 10.73
N LEU A 25 -8.50 0.33 10.31
CA LEU A 25 -8.32 0.67 8.91
C LEU A 25 -6.83 0.77 8.58
N ILE A 26 -6.41 0.06 7.53
CA ILE A 26 -5.11 0.25 6.92
C ILE A 26 -5.30 0.83 5.53
N THR A 27 -4.57 1.89 5.26
CA THR A 27 -4.57 2.59 3.97
C THR A 27 -3.15 2.65 3.43
N PHE A 28 -3.00 2.31 2.16
CA PHE A 28 -1.73 2.39 1.45
C PHE A 28 -1.75 3.52 0.43
N ASN A 29 -0.64 4.25 0.36
CA ASN A 29 -0.40 5.20 -0.69
C ASN A 29 1.04 5.07 -1.23
N ARG A 30 1.41 5.89 -2.23
CA ARG A 30 2.76 5.89 -2.81
C ARG A 30 3.87 6.10 -1.79
N ASN A 31 3.61 6.87 -0.74
CA ASN A 31 4.60 7.32 0.22
C ASN A 31 4.69 6.43 1.45
N GLY A 32 3.81 5.43 1.56
CA GLY A 32 3.84 4.53 2.71
C GLY A 32 2.47 4.03 3.12
N LEU A 33 2.36 3.75 4.39
CA LEU A 33 1.21 3.12 5.01
C LEU A 33 0.62 4.01 6.10
N TRP A 34 -0.69 3.95 6.25
CA TRP A 34 -1.44 4.56 7.33
C TRP A 34 -2.27 3.49 8.03
N ILE A 35 -2.13 3.41 9.35
CA ILE A 35 -2.88 2.48 10.19
C ILE A 35 -3.70 3.30 11.16
N LYS A 36 -4.98 3.01 11.27
CA LYS A 36 -5.85 3.50 12.34
C LYS A 36 -6.15 2.34 13.28
N GLU A 37 -5.84 2.51 14.55
CA GLU A 37 -6.12 1.56 15.61
C GLU A 37 -7.00 2.23 16.67
N ASN A 38 -8.03 1.55 17.12
CA ASN A 38 -8.85 1.98 18.25
C ASN A 38 -8.49 1.15 19.49
N PHE A 39 -8.18 1.82 20.58
CA PHE A 39 -7.90 1.20 21.88
C PHE A 39 -8.85 1.77 22.92
N GLU A 40 -9.74 0.92 23.44
CA GLU A 40 -10.69 1.30 24.48
C GLU A 40 -11.31 2.70 24.26
N ASP A 41 -10.69 3.74 24.80
CA ASP A 41 -11.16 5.12 24.77
C ASP A 41 -10.26 6.07 23.96
N LYS A 42 -9.27 5.55 23.24
CA LYS A 42 -8.30 6.36 22.50
C LYS A 42 -8.17 5.84 21.07
N GLN A 43 -7.90 6.75 20.16
CA GLN A 43 -7.55 6.42 18.77
C GLN A 43 -6.05 6.62 18.56
N ARG A 44 -5.46 5.74 17.80
CA ARG A 44 -4.08 5.87 17.37
C ARG A 44 -4.00 5.82 15.84
N ILE A 45 -3.35 6.83 15.27
CA ILE A 45 -3.06 6.87 13.84
C ILE A 45 -1.57 6.73 13.67
N ILE A 46 -1.15 5.73 12.91
CA ILE A 46 0.25 5.46 12.60
C ILE A 46 0.46 5.75 11.11
N SER A 47 1.42 6.63 10.80
CA SER A 47 1.91 6.85 9.44
C SER A 47 3.35 6.36 9.37
N ALA A 48 3.67 5.57 8.36
CA ALA A 48 5.02 5.05 8.17
C ALA A 48 5.37 4.96 6.68
N GLY A 49 6.65 4.96 6.35
CA GLY A 49 7.15 4.62 5.03
C GLY A 49 6.88 3.15 4.68
N LYS A 50 7.36 2.74 3.50
CA LYS A 50 7.25 1.34 3.09
C LYS A 50 8.10 0.46 4.01
N PRO A 51 7.66 -0.80 4.27
CA PRO A 51 8.46 -1.72 5.06
C PRO A 51 9.76 -2.07 4.35
N GLU A 52 10.86 -1.98 5.07
CA GLU A 52 12.19 -2.42 4.65
C GLU A 52 12.57 -3.65 5.46
N GLY A 53 12.33 -4.85 4.90
CA GLY A 53 12.41 -6.08 5.66
C GLY A 53 11.42 -6.06 6.83
N LYS A 54 11.89 -6.28 8.06
CA LYS A 54 11.06 -6.28 9.27
C LYS A 54 10.92 -4.90 9.94
N ASN A 55 11.37 -3.83 9.27
CA ASN A 55 11.34 -2.48 9.80
C ASN A 55 10.41 -1.58 9.00
N LEU A 56 9.75 -0.66 9.69
CA LEU A 56 9.14 0.53 9.09
C LEU A 56 10.08 1.72 9.24
N VAL A 57 10.09 2.60 8.25
CA VAL A 57 10.91 3.83 8.24
C VAL A 57 10.01 5.04 8.37
N ASP A 58 10.54 6.13 8.92
CA ASP A 58 9.84 7.41 9.07
C ASP A 58 8.47 7.28 9.75
N VAL A 59 8.45 6.61 10.89
CA VAL A 59 7.22 6.31 11.64
C VAL A 59 6.76 7.52 12.42
N LYS A 60 5.49 7.88 12.25
CA LYS A 60 4.81 8.94 13.00
C LYS A 60 3.55 8.35 13.62
N ILE A 61 3.42 8.46 14.92
CA ILE A 61 2.29 7.94 15.69
C ILE A 61 1.57 9.11 16.34
N PHE A 62 0.27 9.21 16.12
CA PHE A 62 -0.58 10.23 16.69
C PHE A 62 -1.56 9.54 17.64
N HIS A 63 -1.53 9.90 18.92
CA HIS A 63 -2.52 9.48 19.89
C HIS A 63 -3.59 10.57 20.03
N LEU A 64 -4.82 10.19 19.82
CA LEU A 64 -5.99 11.07 19.86
C LEU A 64 -6.91 10.62 21.00
N ASP A 65 -7.64 11.57 21.59
CA ASP A 65 -8.74 11.28 22.52
C ASP A 65 -10.03 10.90 21.76
N LYS A 66 -11.13 10.68 22.52
CA LYS A 66 -12.46 10.38 21.95
C LYS A 66 -12.99 11.49 21.05
N ASP A 67 -12.62 12.74 21.33
CA ASP A 67 -13.06 13.91 20.59
C ASP A 67 -12.12 14.22 19.40
N SER A 68 -11.19 13.31 19.10
CA SER A 68 -10.18 13.44 18.03
C SER A 68 -9.16 14.57 18.26
N ASN A 69 -8.98 15.04 19.49
CA ASN A 69 -7.90 15.98 19.83
C ASN A 69 -6.59 15.24 19.98
N LEU A 70 -5.50 15.87 19.53
CA LEU A 70 -4.16 15.31 19.61
C LEU A 70 -3.63 15.37 21.06
N ILE A 71 -3.39 14.21 21.68
CA ILE A 71 -2.79 14.08 23.00
C ILE A 71 -1.28 14.16 22.90
N GLU A 72 -0.70 13.32 22.03
CA GLU A 72 0.74 13.26 21.81
C GLU A 72 1.06 12.80 20.38
N LYS A 73 2.23 13.21 19.91
CA LYS A 73 2.80 12.77 18.65
C LYS A 73 4.16 12.16 18.89
N ILE A 74 4.37 10.94 18.43
CA ILE A 74 5.64 10.23 18.50
C ILE A 74 6.22 10.15 17.08
N VAL A 75 7.48 10.53 16.93
CA VAL A 75 8.23 10.43 15.67
C VAL A 75 9.42 9.53 15.90
N SER A 76 9.62 8.55 15.01
CA SER A 76 10.76 7.63 15.06
C SER A 76 11.32 7.41 13.67
N LYS A 77 12.63 7.29 13.55
CA LYS A 77 13.27 6.95 12.27
C LYS A 77 13.00 5.52 11.83
N LYS A 78 12.99 4.58 12.78
CA LYS A 78 12.77 3.16 12.51
C LYS A 78 11.90 2.53 13.57
N ALA A 79 11.06 1.59 13.17
CA ALA A 79 10.31 0.72 14.06
C ALA A 79 10.47 -0.73 13.60
N ASP A 80 10.97 -1.59 14.48
CA ASP A 80 10.96 -3.04 14.27
C ASP A 80 9.55 -3.55 14.55
N ILE A 81 8.93 -4.15 13.54
CA ILE A 81 7.55 -4.66 13.54
C ILE A 81 7.49 -6.18 13.50
N SER A 82 8.59 -6.86 13.83
CA SER A 82 8.68 -8.33 13.81
C SER A 82 7.61 -9.01 14.66
N THR A 83 7.16 -8.35 15.70
CA THR A 83 6.12 -8.82 16.63
C THR A 83 5.07 -7.72 16.84
N ASN A 84 3.98 -8.08 17.53
CA ASN A 84 2.95 -7.10 17.94
C ASN A 84 3.48 -6.03 18.92
N GLN A 85 4.65 -6.23 19.51
CA GLN A 85 5.34 -5.22 20.29
C GLN A 85 6.40 -4.54 19.41
N TRP A 86 6.06 -3.38 18.87
CA TRP A 86 6.97 -2.60 18.03
C TRP A 86 8.04 -1.93 18.87
N ILE A 87 9.27 -2.00 18.40
CA ILE A 87 10.43 -1.34 19.02
C ILE A 87 10.81 -0.15 18.15
N LEU A 88 10.50 1.05 18.62
CA LEU A 88 10.84 2.30 17.95
C LEU A 88 12.23 2.75 18.36
N SER A 89 13.05 3.20 17.41
CA SER A 89 14.39 3.70 17.62
C SER A 89 14.51 5.17 17.20
N GLU A 90 15.37 5.92 17.85
CA GLU A 90 15.56 7.37 17.66
C GLU A 90 14.24 8.14 17.78
N VAL A 91 13.63 8.09 18.94
CA VAL A 91 12.27 8.57 19.18
C VAL A 91 12.27 10.01 19.69
N ILE A 92 11.35 10.81 19.13
CA ILE A 92 11.02 12.15 19.63
C ILE A 92 9.52 12.16 19.95
N ILE A 93 9.19 12.47 21.20
CA ILE A 93 7.81 12.62 21.65
C ILE A 93 7.47 14.09 21.74
N PHE A 94 6.35 14.50 21.19
CA PHE A 94 5.77 15.83 21.32
C PHE A 94 4.46 15.71 22.11
N LYS A 95 4.39 16.41 23.24
CA LYS A 95 3.18 16.51 24.07
C LYS A 95 2.76 17.98 24.18
N THR A 96 1.46 18.20 24.14
CA THR A 96 0.90 19.52 24.43
C THR A 96 0.49 19.58 25.90
N MET A 97 1.18 20.39 26.70
CA MET A 97 0.80 20.67 28.07
C MET A 97 0.61 22.18 28.22
N ASN A 98 -0.58 22.61 28.68
CA ASN A 98 -0.90 24.02 28.92
C ASN A 98 -0.59 24.93 27.70
N ASP A 99 -0.99 24.51 26.50
CA ASP A 99 -0.72 25.18 25.22
C ASP A 99 0.76 25.34 24.86
N LEU A 100 1.67 24.71 25.61
CA LEU A 100 3.10 24.64 25.31
C LEU A 100 3.47 23.27 24.74
N LEU A 101 4.16 23.29 23.61
CA LEU A 101 4.65 22.09 22.95
C LEU A 101 5.98 21.68 23.58
N GLN A 102 5.97 20.60 24.34
CA GLN A 102 7.17 20.00 24.91
C GLN A 102 7.65 18.86 24.03
N SER A 103 8.95 18.77 23.79
CA SER A 103 9.57 17.67 23.08
C SER A 103 10.56 16.93 23.95
N GLU A 104 10.48 15.61 23.97
CA GLU A 104 11.38 14.73 24.69
C GLU A 104 12.05 13.77 23.70
N LYS A 105 13.37 13.62 23.76
CA LYS A 105 14.12 12.67 22.94
C LYS A 105 14.44 11.43 23.74
N LEU A 106 14.08 10.27 23.21
CA LEU A 106 14.33 8.96 23.80
C LEU A 106 15.06 8.06 22.79
N GLY A 107 15.92 7.21 23.28
CA GLY A 107 16.66 6.27 22.42
C GLY A 107 15.74 5.21 21.82
N THR A 108 14.93 4.58 22.67
CA THR A 108 14.07 3.46 22.25
C THR A 108 12.80 3.43 23.09
N ILE A 109 11.67 3.14 22.43
CA ILE A 109 10.36 2.94 23.08
C ILE A 109 9.71 1.67 22.52
N LYS A 110 8.98 0.96 23.37
CA LYS A 110 8.14 -0.19 22.99
C LYS A 110 6.68 0.23 22.95
N ILE A 111 6.00 -0.11 21.86
CA ILE A 111 4.58 0.18 21.65
C ILE A 111 3.89 -1.10 21.21
N ASN A 112 2.80 -1.47 21.87
CA ASN A 112 1.97 -2.59 21.42
C ASN A 112 1.10 -2.16 20.25
N SER A 113 1.06 -2.96 19.19
CA SER A 113 0.19 -2.81 18.02
C SER A 113 -0.52 -4.12 17.75
N ILE A 114 -1.66 -4.07 17.10
CA ILE A 114 -2.39 -5.26 16.63
C ILE A 114 -1.73 -5.83 15.38
N TYR A 115 -0.94 -5.01 14.71
CA TYR A 115 -0.27 -5.34 13.46
C TYR A 115 1.18 -5.75 13.71
N ASP A 116 1.55 -6.88 13.13
CA ASP A 116 2.91 -7.37 13.01
C ASP A 116 3.38 -7.34 11.56
N TYR A 117 4.62 -7.71 11.33
CA TYR A 117 5.22 -7.76 9.99
C TYR A 117 4.42 -8.62 9.00
N GLU A 118 3.91 -9.78 9.43
CA GLU A 118 3.16 -10.67 8.55
C GLU A 118 1.84 -10.07 8.11
N LYS A 119 1.08 -9.50 9.04
CA LYS A 119 -0.19 -8.83 8.74
C LYS A 119 0.00 -7.66 7.78
N ILE A 120 0.97 -6.79 8.06
CA ILE A 120 1.29 -5.64 7.21
C ILE A 120 1.73 -6.12 5.81
N THR A 121 2.65 -7.08 5.73
CA THR A 121 3.17 -7.59 4.45
C THR A 121 2.08 -8.28 3.62
N ASN A 122 1.18 -9.02 4.25
CA ASN A 122 0.07 -9.67 3.56
C ASN A 122 -0.90 -8.65 2.96
N LEU A 123 -1.12 -7.53 3.64
CA LEU A 123 -1.94 -6.45 3.11
C LEU A 123 -1.29 -5.78 1.89
N PHE A 124 0.03 -5.55 1.91
CA PHE A 124 0.77 -5.08 0.73
C PHE A 124 0.67 -6.05 -0.45
N LYS A 125 0.83 -7.37 -0.20
CA LYS A 125 0.74 -8.40 -1.24
C LYS A 125 -0.63 -8.47 -1.89
N ASN A 126 -1.70 -8.26 -1.13
CA ASN A 126 -3.06 -8.32 -1.67
C ASN A 126 -3.34 -7.25 -2.72
N PHE A 127 -2.70 -6.08 -2.61
CA PHE A 127 -2.80 -5.06 -3.65
C PHE A 127 -2.07 -5.45 -4.93
N ASP A 128 -0.86 -6.00 -4.82
CA ASP A 128 -0.05 -6.44 -5.98
C ASP A 128 -0.70 -7.62 -6.75
N THR A 129 -1.57 -8.38 -6.08
CA THR A 129 -2.32 -9.50 -6.69
C THR A 129 -3.67 -9.10 -7.28
N MET A 130 -4.07 -7.82 -7.17
CA MET A 130 -5.36 -7.34 -7.65
C MET A 130 -5.44 -7.42 -9.19
N SER A 131 -6.52 -8.03 -9.69
CA SER A 131 -6.75 -8.14 -11.14
C SER A 131 -7.08 -6.78 -11.75
N PHE A 132 -6.71 -6.55 -13.02
CA PHE A 132 -7.12 -5.37 -13.79
C PHE A 132 -8.63 -5.13 -13.74
N PHE A 133 -9.43 -6.16 -13.93
CA PHE A 133 -10.89 -6.05 -13.87
C PHE A 133 -11.39 -5.61 -12.50
N ASP A 134 -10.74 -6.06 -11.43
CA ASP A 134 -11.08 -5.68 -10.08
C ASP A 134 -10.74 -4.22 -9.78
N LEU A 135 -9.60 -3.75 -10.31
CA LEU A 135 -9.22 -2.35 -10.25
C LEU A 135 -10.28 -1.46 -10.96
N VAL A 136 -10.74 -1.86 -12.16
CA VAL A 136 -11.74 -1.09 -12.92
C VAL A 136 -13.09 -1.09 -12.23
N ILE A 137 -13.59 -2.27 -11.84
CA ILE A 137 -14.93 -2.43 -11.26
C ILE A 137 -15.02 -1.77 -9.88
N ASN A 138 -13.98 -1.92 -9.05
CA ASN A 138 -13.98 -1.45 -7.67
C ASN A 138 -13.25 -0.11 -7.48
N TYR A 139 -12.90 0.59 -8.54
CA TYR A 139 -12.11 1.83 -8.48
C TYR A 139 -12.64 2.85 -7.47
N ASN A 140 -13.95 3.13 -7.52
CA ASN A 140 -14.58 4.08 -6.62
C ASN A 140 -14.60 3.59 -5.15
N ASN A 141 -14.76 2.29 -4.95
CA ASN A 141 -14.73 1.70 -3.61
C ASN A 141 -13.32 1.73 -3.02
N LEU A 142 -12.29 1.51 -3.84
CA LEU A 142 -10.89 1.61 -3.42
C LEU A 142 -10.52 3.03 -2.99
N ILE A 143 -10.98 4.07 -3.73
CA ILE A 143 -10.80 5.46 -3.31
C ILE A 143 -11.49 5.72 -1.96
N LYS A 144 -12.73 5.26 -1.78
CA LYS A 144 -13.46 5.39 -0.50
C LYS A 144 -12.77 4.65 0.64
N SER A 145 -12.09 3.55 0.35
CA SER A 145 -11.29 2.79 1.31
C SER A 145 -9.91 3.42 1.58
N GLY A 146 -9.64 4.62 1.04
CA GLY A 146 -8.44 5.39 1.33
C GLY A 146 -7.24 5.15 0.41
N TYR A 147 -7.40 4.39 -0.67
CA TYR A 147 -6.32 4.27 -1.66
C TYR A 147 -6.11 5.59 -2.42
N ASP A 148 -4.85 5.94 -2.61
CA ASP A 148 -4.51 7.15 -3.37
C ASP A 148 -4.90 6.99 -4.84
N LYS A 149 -5.66 7.98 -5.35
CA LYS A 149 -6.12 8.04 -6.74
C LYS A 149 -4.96 7.97 -7.74
N SER A 150 -3.84 8.64 -7.45
CA SER A 150 -2.65 8.64 -8.32
C SER A 150 -2.05 7.25 -8.42
N PHE A 151 -2.00 6.51 -7.32
CA PHE A 151 -1.50 5.14 -7.27
C PHE A 151 -2.40 4.17 -8.04
N LEU A 152 -3.72 4.28 -7.88
CA LEU A 152 -4.69 3.46 -8.63
C LEU A 152 -4.61 3.74 -10.14
N ASN A 153 -4.53 5.00 -10.54
CA ASN A 153 -4.39 5.38 -11.95
C ASN A 153 -3.09 4.83 -12.55
N GLN A 154 -1.97 4.92 -11.82
CA GLN A 154 -0.71 4.35 -12.31
C GLN A 154 -0.82 2.85 -12.52
N SER A 155 -1.45 2.12 -11.59
CA SER A 155 -1.64 0.67 -11.70
C SER A 155 -2.53 0.31 -12.89
N LEU A 156 -3.60 1.07 -13.12
CA LEU A 156 -4.48 0.93 -14.29
C LEU A 156 -3.73 1.16 -15.61
N HIS A 157 -2.98 2.28 -15.71
CA HIS A 157 -2.22 2.58 -16.92
C HIS A 157 -1.14 1.54 -17.20
N THR A 158 -0.44 1.07 -16.18
CA THR A 158 0.55 -0.01 -16.32
C THR A 158 -0.08 -1.30 -16.83
N SER A 159 -1.22 -1.70 -16.28
CA SER A 159 -1.93 -2.90 -16.70
C SER A 159 -2.52 -2.79 -18.10
N LEU A 160 -2.97 -1.58 -18.49
CA LEU A 160 -3.54 -1.32 -19.81
C LEU A 160 -2.46 -1.23 -20.90
N SER A 161 -1.27 -0.70 -20.58
CA SER A 161 -0.18 -0.57 -21.56
C SER A 161 0.35 -1.92 -22.07
N LEU A 162 0.26 -2.98 -21.25
CA LEU A 162 0.77 -4.30 -21.59
C LEU A 162 0.11 -4.92 -22.82
N PRO A 163 -1.24 -4.98 -22.95
CA PRO A 163 -1.88 -5.52 -24.16
C PRO A 163 -1.58 -4.68 -25.40
N PHE A 164 -1.51 -3.35 -25.29
CA PHE A 164 -1.10 -2.50 -26.42
C PHE A 164 0.33 -2.77 -26.85
N PHE A 165 1.25 -2.90 -25.89
CA PHE A 165 2.64 -3.26 -26.18
C PHE A 165 2.74 -4.61 -26.91
N LEU A 166 2.01 -5.64 -26.43
CA LEU A 166 1.99 -6.95 -27.08
C LEU A 166 1.43 -6.88 -28.53
N LEU A 167 0.38 -6.09 -28.73
CA LEU A 167 -0.22 -5.89 -30.05
C LEU A 167 0.77 -5.19 -31.02
N LEU A 168 1.47 -4.17 -30.56
CA LEU A 168 2.52 -3.51 -31.34
C LEU A 168 3.68 -4.46 -31.66
N MET A 169 4.13 -5.25 -30.68
CA MET A 169 5.23 -6.21 -30.89
C MET A 169 4.85 -7.33 -31.85
N THR A 170 3.61 -7.85 -31.78
CA THR A 170 3.12 -8.87 -32.72
C THR A 170 2.98 -8.29 -34.14
N GLY A 171 2.51 -7.04 -34.26
CA GLY A 171 2.43 -6.34 -35.54
C GLY A 171 3.81 -6.15 -36.18
N LEU A 172 4.78 -5.67 -35.43
CA LEU A 172 6.17 -5.51 -35.90
C LEU A 172 6.80 -6.84 -36.28
N SER A 173 6.62 -7.88 -35.46
CA SER A 173 7.10 -9.24 -35.75
C SER A 173 6.49 -9.79 -37.04
N SER A 174 5.19 -9.60 -37.27
CA SER A 174 4.50 -10.00 -38.48
C SER A 174 5.08 -9.31 -39.73
N ILE A 175 5.29 -8.01 -39.68
CA ILE A 175 5.87 -7.23 -40.78
C ILE A 175 7.29 -7.73 -41.11
N LEU A 176 8.13 -7.94 -40.10
CA LEU A 176 9.49 -8.44 -40.26
C LEU A 176 9.52 -9.85 -40.87
N THR A 177 8.61 -10.74 -40.42
CA THR A 177 8.56 -12.12 -40.90
C THR A 177 8.06 -12.19 -42.33
N MET A 178 7.05 -11.40 -42.71
CA MET A 178 6.56 -11.34 -44.08
C MET A 178 7.62 -10.77 -45.05
N ASN A 179 8.49 -9.87 -44.60
CA ASN A 179 9.54 -9.29 -45.40
C ASN A 179 10.69 -10.29 -45.72
N THR A 180 10.93 -11.27 -44.82
CA THR A 180 11.93 -12.32 -45.04
C THR A 180 11.47 -13.40 -46.04
N LEU A 181 10.16 -13.61 -46.17
CA LEU A 181 9.58 -14.61 -47.06
C LEU A 181 9.36 -14.12 -48.51
N LYS A 182 9.23 -12.80 -48.73
CA LYS A 182 9.15 -12.18 -50.06
C LYS A 182 10.41 -11.36 -50.30
N LYS A 183 11.30 -11.89 -51.11
CA LYS A 183 12.50 -11.24 -51.63
C LYS A 183 12.15 -10.06 -52.59
N SER A 184 11.32 -9.12 -52.18
CA SER A 184 10.86 -8.02 -53.00
C SER A 184 10.43 -6.81 -52.18
N ASN A 185 11.22 -5.74 -52.20
CA ASN A 185 10.87 -4.33 -52.10
C ASN A 185 9.83 -3.84 -51.07
N ASN A 186 9.64 -4.51 -49.96
CA ASN A 186 8.65 -4.08 -48.92
C ASN A 186 9.13 -2.90 -48.07
N PHE A 187 10.37 -2.44 -48.22
CA PHE A 187 10.86 -1.22 -47.58
C PHE A 187 10.09 0.05 -48.02
N LYS A 188 9.51 0.01 -49.24
CA LYS A 188 8.67 1.10 -49.75
C LYS A 188 7.32 1.21 -49.09
N PHE A 189 6.82 0.10 -48.47
CA PHE A 189 5.54 0.09 -47.82
C PHE A 189 5.58 0.65 -46.40
N ILE A 190 6.76 0.74 -45.80
CA ILE A 190 6.95 1.30 -44.43
C ILE A 190 7.12 2.84 -44.50
N ILE A 191 7.49 3.38 -45.67
CA ILE A 191 7.78 4.83 -45.85
C ILE A 191 6.61 5.57 -46.53
N ALA A 192 5.62 4.86 -47.05
CA ALA A 192 4.37 5.41 -47.60
C ALA A 192 3.26 5.47 -46.59
#